data_346cb261c161175841a2e8b3395fca20
#
_entry.id   346cb261c161175841a2e8b3395fca20
#
_cell.length_a   1.000
_cell.length_b   1.000
_cell.length_c   1.000
_cell.angle_alpha   90.00
_cell.angle_beta   90.00
_cell.angle_gamma   90.00
#
_symmetry.space_group_name_H-M   'P 1'
#
loop_
_entity.id
_entity.type
_entity.pdbx_description
1 polymer ?
#
loop_
_entity_poly.entity_id
_entity_poly.type
_entity_poly.pdbx_seq_one_letter_code
_entity_poly.pdbx_strand_id
1 'polypeptide(L)'
;DCLLSRGLGDVYKRQLIAVVALAYMAIMFAIAFYGDRRSTPLPPKLRAWVYSLSLAVYCTSWTFFGAVGQAAEQLWAFLPIYLGPVLLLIFAPWVLQKMVLISKQQNITSIADFIAARYGKSQTLAVVVALICLVGVLPYIALQLKGIVLGVNLLIGANADATGTRVQDTALVISLVLALFAIVFGTRSLDVTEHHRGMVLAIAFESLIKLLAFLAAVSYTHLTLPTILLV
;
A
#
# COMPACT_ATOMS: atom_id res chain seq x y z
N ASP A 1 -2.39 -38.99 20.30
CA ASP A 1 -1.42 -38.76 19.20
C ASP A 1 -1.93 -37.83 18.09
N CYS A 2 -3.23 -37.77 17.82
CA CYS A 2 -3.80 -36.92 16.76
C CYS A 2 -3.78 -35.40 17.10
N LEU A 3 -3.90 -35.02 18.38
CA LEU A 3 -3.86 -33.65 18.84
C LEU A 3 -2.46 -33.06 18.82
N LEU A 4 -1.45 -33.85 19.11
CA LEU A 4 -0.03 -33.45 19.05
C LEU A 4 0.43 -33.22 17.61
N SER A 5 -0.02 -34.08 16.67
CA SER A 5 0.32 -33.92 15.25
C SER A 5 -0.33 -32.70 14.60
N ARG A 6 -1.56 -32.32 15.00
CA ARG A 6 -2.23 -31.09 14.58
C ARG A 6 -1.51 -29.85 15.12
N GLY A 7 -1.11 -29.85 16.41
CA GLY A 7 -0.39 -28.73 17.00
C GLY A 7 0.97 -28.47 16.36
N LEU A 8 1.73 -29.54 16.05
CA LEU A 8 2.99 -29.41 15.33
C LEU A 8 2.81 -28.86 13.91
N GLY A 9 1.81 -29.34 13.17
CA GLY A 9 1.50 -28.86 11.83
C GLY A 9 1.16 -27.35 11.77
N ASP A 10 0.45 -26.87 12.78
CA ASP A 10 0.10 -25.44 12.87
C ASP A 10 1.30 -24.58 13.24
N VAL A 11 2.21 -25.06 14.07
CA VAL A 11 3.46 -24.36 14.40
C VAL A 11 4.35 -24.23 13.17
N TYR A 12 4.54 -25.31 12.41
CA TYR A 12 5.32 -25.28 11.17
C TYR A 12 4.72 -24.35 10.12
N LYS A 13 3.40 -24.33 9.96
CA LYS A 13 2.72 -23.39 9.06
C LYS A 13 2.97 -21.93 9.44
N ARG A 14 2.86 -21.60 10.73
CA ARG A 14 3.11 -20.25 11.23
C ARG A 14 4.57 -19.82 11.02
N GLN A 15 5.53 -20.72 11.28
CA GLN A 15 6.94 -20.46 11.04
C GLN A 15 7.21 -20.24 9.54
N LEU A 16 6.65 -21.08 8.67
CA LEU A 16 6.80 -20.94 7.22
C LEU A 16 6.24 -19.58 6.74
N ILE A 17 5.06 -19.18 7.19
CA ILE A 17 4.46 -17.89 6.85
C ILE A 17 5.35 -16.74 7.32
N ALA A 18 5.86 -16.81 8.55
CA ALA A 18 6.77 -15.77 9.08
C ALA A 18 8.07 -15.69 8.27
N VAL A 19 8.68 -16.82 7.93
CA VAL A 19 9.90 -16.87 7.11
C VAL A 19 9.66 -16.30 5.72
N VAL A 20 8.56 -16.67 5.07
CA VAL A 20 8.19 -16.15 3.74
C VAL A 20 7.94 -14.64 3.80
N ALA A 21 7.24 -14.15 4.82
CA ALA A 21 6.99 -12.73 5.00
C ALA A 21 8.29 -11.94 5.24
N LEU A 22 9.19 -12.47 6.08
CA LEU A 22 10.49 -11.84 6.34
C LEU A 22 11.37 -11.86 5.09
N ALA A 23 11.40 -12.97 4.34
CA ALA A 23 12.13 -13.07 3.08
C ALA A 23 11.59 -12.07 2.04
N TYR A 24 10.27 -11.95 1.93
CA TYR A 24 9.63 -10.96 1.06
C TYR A 24 10.02 -9.53 1.45
N MET A 25 9.94 -9.17 2.73
CA MET A 25 10.40 -7.87 3.21
C MET A 25 11.89 -7.64 2.89
N ALA A 26 12.75 -8.61 3.13
CA ALA A 26 14.17 -8.51 2.82
C ALA A 26 14.43 -8.25 1.33
N ILE A 27 13.67 -8.91 0.45
CA ILE A 27 13.73 -8.67 -1.01
C ILE A 27 13.31 -7.24 -1.34
N MET A 28 12.23 -6.74 -0.73
CA MET A 28 11.76 -5.37 -0.92
C MET A 28 12.81 -4.35 -0.49
N PHE A 29 13.42 -4.55 0.68
CA PHE A 29 14.53 -3.72 1.16
C PHE A 29 15.74 -3.78 0.22
N ALA A 30 16.10 -4.96 -0.26
CA ALA A 30 17.22 -5.14 -1.19
C ALA A 30 16.99 -4.40 -2.51
N ILE A 31 15.78 -4.46 -3.06
CA ILE A 31 15.40 -3.74 -4.28
C ILE A 31 15.45 -2.23 -4.06
N ALA A 32 14.90 -1.73 -2.95
CA ALA A 32 14.94 -0.31 -2.60
C ALA A 32 16.40 0.18 -2.48
N PHE A 33 17.21 -0.54 -1.75
CA PHE A 33 18.61 -0.21 -1.54
C PHE A 33 19.45 -0.27 -2.84
N TYR A 34 19.20 -1.29 -3.68
CA TYR A 34 19.83 -1.39 -5.00
C TYR A 34 19.44 -0.23 -5.91
N GLY A 35 18.15 0.12 -5.92
CA GLY A 35 17.63 1.24 -6.71
C GLY A 35 18.23 2.59 -6.33
N ASP A 36 18.44 2.84 -5.03
CA ASP A 36 19.05 4.08 -4.55
C ASP A 36 20.55 4.16 -4.83
N ARG A 37 21.25 3.01 -4.81
CA ARG A 37 22.69 2.95 -5.14
C ARG A 37 23.00 3.04 -6.63
N ARG A 38 22.03 2.81 -7.47
CA ARG A 38 22.25 2.81 -8.92
C ARG A 38 22.40 4.23 -9.46
N SER A 39 23.59 4.57 -9.90
CA SER A 39 23.91 5.88 -10.48
C SER A 39 23.33 6.07 -11.90
N THR A 40 23.20 4.98 -12.67
CA THR A 40 22.72 5.03 -14.04
C THR A 40 21.18 5.10 -14.10
N PRO A 41 20.61 6.06 -14.85
CA PRO A 41 19.16 6.11 -15.03
C PRO A 41 18.66 4.87 -15.79
N LEU A 42 17.44 4.44 -15.46
CA LEU A 42 16.76 3.37 -16.18
C LEU A 42 16.52 3.78 -17.65
N PRO A 43 16.56 2.85 -18.60
CA PRO A 43 16.15 3.10 -19.97
C PRO A 43 14.75 3.73 -20.03
N PRO A 44 14.46 4.63 -20.98
CA PRO A 44 13.19 5.38 -21.01
C PRO A 44 11.94 4.48 -20.97
N LYS A 45 11.95 3.37 -21.71
CA LYS A 45 10.84 2.41 -21.72
C LYS A 45 10.64 1.76 -20.35
N LEU A 46 11.71 1.27 -19.72
CA LEU A 46 11.63 0.63 -18.40
C LEU A 46 11.21 1.63 -17.33
N ARG A 47 11.70 2.87 -17.41
CA ARG A 47 11.29 3.95 -16.52
C ARG A 47 9.78 4.23 -16.60
N ALA A 48 9.22 4.27 -17.82
CA ALA A 48 7.78 4.45 -18.00
C ALA A 48 6.99 3.31 -17.33
N TRP A 49 7.40 2.06 -17.53
CA TRP A 49 6.76 0.90 -16.89
C TRP A 49 6.87 0.94 -15.35
N VAL A 50 8.03 1.27 -14.81
CA VAL A 50 8.24 1.39 -13.37
C VAL A 50 7.32 2.46 -12.77
N TYR A 51 7.22 3.64 -13.40
CA TYR A 51 6.29 4.68 -12.94
C TYR A 51 4.83 4.28 -13.09
N SER A 52 4.44 3.62 -14.18
CA SER A 52 3.07 3.13 -14.34
C SER A 52 2.70 2.09 -13.28
N LEU A 53 3.59 1.14 -13.01
CA LEU A 53 3.39 0.14 -11.96
C LEU A 53 3.39 0.78 -10.56
N SER A 54 4.17 1.83 -10.33
CA SER A 54 4.18 2.50 -9.03
C SER A 54 2.86 3.21 -8.70
N LEU A 55 2.05 3.56 -9.70
CA LEU A 55 0.69 4.08 -9.47
C LEU A 55 -0.21 3.04 -8.81
N ALA A 56 0.08 1.75 -8.97
CA ALA A 56 -0.67 0.69 -8.31
C ALA A 56 -0.42 0.60 -6.78
N VAL A 57 0.38 1.49 -6.19
CA VAL A 57 0.42 1.73 -4.74
C VAL A 57 -0.96 2.06 -4.18
N TYR A 58 -1.86 2.56 -5.02
CA TYR A 58 -3.26 2.78 -4.69
C TYR A 58 -4.00 1.49 -4.31
N CYS A 59 -3.58 0.33 -4.82
CA CYS A 59 -4.12 -0.99 -4.48
C CYS A 59 -3.56 -1.46 -3.12
N THR A 60 -4.31 -1.18 -2.07
CA THR A 60 -3.96 -1.48 -0.68
C THR A 60 -4.72 -2.70 -0.15
N SER A 61 -4.51 -3.08 1.11
CA SER A 61 -5.29 -4.11 1.81
C SER A 61 -6.79 -3.80 1.82
N TRP A 62 -7.18 -2.51 1.87
CA TRP A 62 -8.57 -2.10 1.74
C TRP A 62 -9.16 -2.48 0.37
N THR A 63 -8.41 -2.32 -0.70
CA THR A 63 -8.85 -2.72 -2.05
C THR A 63 -9.20 -4.21 -2.11
N PHE A 64 -8.43 -5.04 -1.43
CA PHE A 64 -8.66 -6.49 -1.42
C PHE A 64 -9.85 -6.88 -0.52
N PHE A 65 -9.91 -6.38 0.71
CA PHE A 65 -10.95 -6.76 1.67
C PHE A 65 -12.18 -5.85 1.61
N GLY A 66 -11.96 -4.54 1.63
CA GLY A 66 -13.04 -3.56 1.76
C GLY A 66 -13.84 -3.39 0.47
N ALA A 67 -13.17 -3.26 -0.68
CA ALA A 67 -13.87 -3.07 -1.95
C ALA A 67 -14.64 -4.32 -2.35
N VAL A 68 -14.07 -5.52 -2.13
CA VAL A 68 -14.76 -6.79 -2.39
C VAL A 68 -15.95 -6.97 -1.45
N GLY A 69 -15.78 -6.67 -0.15
CA GLY A 69 -16.88 -6.70 0.81
C GLY A 69 -18.01 -5.73 0.45
N GLN A 70 -17.68 -4.49 0.11
CA GLN A 70 -18.70 -3.51 -0.35
C GLN A 70 -19.40 -3.94 -1.64
N ALA A 71 -18.66 -4.54 -2.58
CA ALA A 71 -19.26 -5.06 -3.80
C ALA A 71 -20.23 -6.21 -3.52
N ALA A 72 -19.92 -7.07 -2.55
CA ALA A 72 -20.80 -8.17 -2.15
C ALA A 72 -22.08 -7.70 -1.41
N GLU A 73 -21.98 -6.64 -0.58
CA GLU A 73 -23.09 -6.16 0.23
C GLU A 73 -23.93 -5.09 -0.49
N GLN A 74 -23.30 -4.19 -1.23
CA GLN A 74 -23.92 -2.96 -1.76
C GLN A 74 -23.72 -2.79 -3.28
N LEU A 75 -23.31 -3.84 -4.00
CA LEU A 75 -23.11 -3.89 -5.46
C LEU A 75 -22.23 -2.76 -6.01
N TRP A 76 -22.76 -1.56 -6.16
CA TRP A 76 -22.12 -0.43 -6.85
C TRP A 76 -21.45 0.60 -5.93
N ALA A 77 -21.57 0.46 -4.61
CA ALA A 77 -21.06 1.46 -3.66
C ALA A 77 -19.53 1.65 -3.69
N PHE A 78 -18.77 0.67 -4.20
CA PHE A 78 -17.31 0.77 -4.37
C PHE A 78 -16.88 1.59 -5.59
N LEU A 79 -17.76 1.74 -6.60
CA LEU A 79 -17.42 2.37 -7.88
C LEU A 79 -16.92 3.82 -7.78
N PRO A 80 -17.52 4.72 -6.97
CA PRO A 80 -17.09 6.11 -6.90
C PRO A 80 -15.60 6.28 -6.52
N ILE A 81 -15.06 5.35 -5.72
CA ILE A 81 -13.67 5.38 -5.27
C ILE A 81 -12.70 5.18 -6.44
N TYR A 82 -13.07 4.36 -7.43
CA TYR A 82 -12.27 4.12 -8.62
C TYR A 82 -12.57 5.12 -9.74
N LEU A 83 -13.83 5.50 -9.88
CA LEU A 83 -14.24 6.45 -10.91
C LEU A 83 -13.61 7.83 -10.72
N GLY A 84 -13.51 8.32 -9.48
CA GLY A 84 -12.93 9.64 -9.19
C GLY A 84 -11.52 9.82 -9.80
N PRO A 85 -10.53 9.02 -9.40
CA PRO A 85 -9.19 9.08 -9.96
C PRO A 85 -9.12 8.82 -11.47
N VAL A 86 -9.90 7.87 -11.99
CA VAL A 86 -9.94 7.55 -13.43
C VAL A 86 -10.47 8.74 -14.23
N LEU A 87 -11.56 9.34 -13.81
CA LEU A 87 -12.12 10.52 -14.47
C LEU A 87 -11.17 11.71 -14.41
N LEU A 88 -10.47 11.92 -13.30
CA LEU A 88 -9.45 12.96 -13.18
C LEU A 88 -8.32 12.74 -14.19
N LEU A 89 -7.82 11.52 -14.31
CA LEU A 89 -6.73 11.20 -15.25
C LEU A 89 -7.14 11.29 -16.71
N ILE A 90 -8.39 10.98 -17.04
CA ILE A 90 -8.90 11.04 -18.42
C ILE A 90 -9.24 12.47 -18.81
N PHE A 91 -10.00 13.18 -17.98
CA PHE A 91 -10.57 14.47 -18.35
C PHE A 91 -9.77 15.69 -17.92
N ALA A 92 -8.91 15.55 -16.92
CA ALA A 92 -8.15 16.68 -16.37
C ALA A 92 -6.64 16.43 -16.21
N PRO A 93 -5.93 15.74 -17.14
CA PRO A 93 -4.49 15.53 -17.00
C PRO A 93 -3.72 16.86 -17.02
N TRP A 94 -4.26 17.89 -17.68
CA TRP A 94 -3.67 19.22 -17.72
C TRP A 94 -3.64 19.92 -16.35
N VAL A 95 -4.61 19.63 -15.46
CA VAL A 95 -4.61 20.15 -14.08
C VAL A 95 -3.42 19.57 -13.32
N LEU A 96 -3.22 18.25 -13.41
CA LEU A 96 -2.09 17.57 -12.77
C LEU A 96 -0.75 18.08 -13.30
N GLN A 97 -0.64 18.24 -14.61
CA GLN A 97 0.57 18.81 -15.24
C GLN A 97 0.86 20.23 -14.73
N LYS A 98 -0.15 21.11 -14.66
CA LYS A 98 0.00 22.44 -14.10
C LYS A 98 0.43 22.41 -12.63
N MET A 99 -0.18 21.56 -11.80
CA MET A 99 0.20 21.43 -10.41
C MET A 99 1.67 21.01 -10.27
N VAL A 100 2.12 20.03 -11.04
CA VAL A 100 3.52 19.57 -11.04
C VAL A 100 4.47 20.66 -11.50
N LEU A 101 4.12 21.41 -12.54
CA LEU A 101 4.96 22.52 -13.04
C LEU A 101 5.11 23.63 -11.99
N ILE A 102 4.00 24.06 -11.38
CA ILE A 102 4.02 25.09 -10.33
C ILE A 102 4.82 24.61 -9.12
N SER A 103 4.61 23.36 -8.68
CA SER A 103 5.34 22.79 -7.55
C SER A 103 6.86 22.77 -7.79
N LYS A 104 7.29 22.40 -9.00
CA LYS A 104 8.71 22.43 -9.37
C LYS A 104 9.28 23.85 -9.44
N GLN A 105 8.53 24.80 -9.99
CA GLN A 105 8.99 26.17 -10.12
C GLN A 105 9.13 26.89 -8.78
N GLN A 106 8.29 26.54 -7.81
CA GLN A 106 8.23 27.19 -6.50
C GLN A 106 8.88 26.37 -5.38
N ASN A 107 9.50 25.23 -5.69
CA ASN A 107 10.08 24.30 -4.71
C ASN A 107 9.09 23.89 -3.61
N ILE A 108 7.86 23.57 -4.01
CA ILE A 108 6.80 23.17 -3.10
C ILE A 108 6.94 21.70 -2.73
N THR A 109 6.96 21.41 -1.42
CA THR A 109 7.18 20.05 -0.89
C THR A 109 5.90 19.32 -0.50
N SER A 110 4.84 20.07 -0.15
CA SER A 110 3.63 19.50 0.39
C SER A 110 2.37 20.18 -0.17
N ILE A 111 1.21 19.54 0.01
CA ILE A 111 -0.09 20.14 -0.32
C ILE A 111 -0.32 21.40 0.53
N ALA A 112 0.12 21.40 1.79
CA ALA A 112 0.01 22.57 2.67
C ALA A 112 0.81 23.73 2.12
N ASP A 113 2.05 23.51 1.66
CA ASP A 113 2.88 24.54 1.02
C ASP A 113 2.27 25.01 -0.29
N PHE A 114 1.68 24.10 -1.07
CA PHE A 114 1.02 24.45 -2.34
C PHE A 114 -0.11 25.46 -2.12
N ILE A 115 -0.96 25.20 -1.12
CA ILE A 115 -2.05 26.10 -0.77
C ILE A 115 -1.50 27.41 -0.18
N ALA A 116 -0.55 27.32 0.75
CA ALA A 116 0.05 28.51 1.38
C ALA A 116 0.77 29.41 0.35
N ALA A 117 1.42 28.83 -0.65
CA ALA A 117 2.09 29.58 -1.72
C ALA A 117 1.12 30.47 -2.50
N ARG A 118 -0.13 30.06 -2.67
CA ARG A 118 -1.18 30.85 -3.33
C ARG A 118 -1.63 32.05 -2.49
N TYR A 119 -1.51 31.96 -1.17
CA TYR A 119 -1.95 32.97 -0.21
C TYR A 119 -0.76 33.70 0.47
N GLY A 120 0.21 34.13 -0.32
CA GLY A 120 1.33 34.94 0.16
C GLY A 120 2.32 34.16 1.05
N LYS A 121 2.44 32.86 0.91
CA LYS A 121 3.29 31.98 1.72
C LYS A 121 2.99 32.06 3.23
N SER A 122 1.71 32.16 3.57
CA SER A 122 1.25 32.23 4.96
C SER A 122 1.56 30.94 5.71
N GLN A 123 2.45 31.00 6.69
CA GLN A 123 2.81 29.84 7.53
C GLN A 123 1.62 29.36 8.37
N THR A 124 0.80 30.27 8.88
CA THR A 124 -0.41 29.91 9.64
C THR A 124 -1.35 29.06 8.80
N LEU A 125 -1.56 29.44 7.52
CA LEU A 125 -2.40 28.67 6.61
C LEU A 125 -1.80 27.30 6.32
N ALA A 126 -0.48 27.19 6.14
CA ALA A 126 0.20 25.90 5.96
C ALA A 126 -0.01 24.97 7.15
N VAL A 127 0.13 25.48 8.38
CA VAL A 127 -0.12 24.69 9.60
C VAL A 127 -1.57 24.24 9.70
N VAL A 128 -2.54 25.10 9.44
CA VAL A 128 -3.96 24.73 9.47
C VAL A 128 -4.26 23.64 8.45
N VAL A 129 -3.77 23.78 7.21
CA VAL A 129 -3.97 22.78 6.16
C VAL A 129 -3.29 21.45 6.53
N ALA A 130 -2.07 21.51 7.09
CA ALA A 130 -1.36 20.32 7.55
C ALA A 130 -2.13 19.57 8.65
N LEU A 131 -2.71 20.29 9.62
CA LEU A 131 -3.54 19.71 10.67
C LEU A 131 -4.82 19.06 10.10
N ILE A 132 -5.48 19.70 9.16
CA ILE A 132 -6.67 19.14 8.49
C ILE A 132 -6.28 17.86 7.74
N CYS A 133 -5.17 17.86 7.00
CA CYS A 133 -4.67 16.68 6.32
C CYS A 133 -4.33 15.56 7.30
N LEU A 134 -3.69 15.87 8.42
CA LEU A 134 -3.35 14.90 9.47
C LEU A 134 -4.61 14.22 10.02
N VAL A 135 -5.61 15.02 10.42
CA VAL A 135 -6.89 14.48 10.92
C VAL A 135 -7.59 13.62 9.87
N GLY A 136 -7.55 14.03 8.59
CA GLY A 136 -8.16 13.27 7.49
C GLY A 136 -7.45 11.95 7.18
N VAL A 137 -6.12 11.88 7.36
CA VAL A 137 -5.32 10.68 7.05
C VAL A 137 -5.41 9.63 8.16
N LEU A 138 -5.60 10.02 9.43
CA LEU A 138 -5.63 9.08 10.56
C LEU A 138 -6.66 7.95 10.40
N PRO A 139 -7.94 8.20 10.06
CA PRO A 139 -8.92 7.13 9.83
C PRO A 139 -8.52 6.20 8.69
N TYR A 140 -7.91 6.75 7.64
CA TYR A 140 -7.43 5.96 6.51
C TYR A 140 -6.29 5.01 6.90
N ILE A 141 -5.31 5.50 7.68
CA ILE A 141 -4.23 4.65 8.22
C ILE A 141 -4.81 3.54 9.10
N ALA A 142 -5.75 3.86 9.98
CA ALA A 142 -6.41 2.89 10.84
C ALA A 142 -7.13 1.78 10.03
N LEU A 143 -7.80 2.17 8.93
CA LEU A 143 -8.44 1.23 8.02
C LEU A 143 -7.43 0.29 7.34
N GLN A 144 -6.27 0.81 6.92
CA GLN A 144 -5.20 0.00 6.32
C GLN A 144 -4.61 -0.97 7.33
N LEU A 145 -4.33 -0.53 8.56
CA LEU A 145 -3.84 -1.39 9.64
C LEU A 145 -4.83 -2.51 9.94
N LYS A 146 -6.13 -2.19 10.02
CA LYS A 146 -7.19 -3.20 10.21
C LYS A 146 -7.17 -4.27 9.11
N GLY A 147 -7.03 -3.87 7.85
CA GLY A 147 -6.94 -4.80 6.72
C GLY A 147 -5.72 -5.71 6.80
N ILE A 148 -4.55 -5.16 7.17
CA ILE A 148 -3.31 -5.95 7.34
C ILE A 148 -3.45 -6.94 8.49
N VAL A 149 -3.96 -6.49 9.64
CA VAL A 149 -4.19 -7.35 10.82
C VAL A 149 -5.16 -8.48 10.48
N LEU A 150 -6.24 -8.20 9.76
CA LEU A 150 -7.18 -9.22 9.32
C LEU A 150 -6.48 -10.26 8.44
N GLY A 151 -5.67 -9.83 7.46
CA GLY A 151 -4.90 -10.73 6.61
C GLY A 151 -3.93 -11.60 7.39
N VAL A 152 -3.17 -11.03 8.32
CA VAL A 152 -2.24 -11.78 9.18
C VAL A 152 -3.00 -12.79 10.04
N ASN A 153 -4.09 -12.40 10.69
CA ASN A 153 -4.87 -13.31 11.54
C ASN A 153 -5.48 -14.48 10.75
N LEU A 154 -5.95 -14.24 9.53
CA LEU A 154 -6.42 -15.31 8.63
C LEU A 154 -5.30 -16.28 8.28
N LEU A 155 -4.09 -15.80 7.97
CA LEU A 155 -2.94 -16.64 7.64
C LEU A 155 -2.45 -17.48 8.84
N ILE A 156 -2.50 -16.90 10.05
CA ILE A 156 -2.07 -17.58 11.29
C ILE A 156 -3.15 -18.56 11.79
N GLY A 157 -4.36 -18.54 11.22
CA GLY A 157 -5.48 -19.33 11.69
C GLY A 157 -5.94 -18.91 13.10
N ALA A 158 -5.74 -17.65 13.47
CA ALA A 158 -6.27 -17.09 14.70
C ALA A 158 -7.78 -16.96 14.56
N ASN A 159 -8.54 -17.74 15.34
CA ASN A 159 -9.99 -17.61 15.39
C ASN A 159 -10.35 -16.18 15.81
N ALA A 160 -11.36 -15.61 15.17
CA ALA A 160 -11.85 -14.26 15.48
C ALA A 160 -12.30 -14.09 16.95
N ASP A 161 -12.52 -15.19 17.66
CA ASP A 161 -12.91 -15.26 19.06
C ASP A 161 -11.73 -15.21 20.05
N ALA A 162 -10.48 -15.21 19.56
CA ALA A 162 -9.32 -15.04 20.42
C ALA A 162 -9.33 -13.61 20.97
N THR A 163 -9.67 -13.51 22.27
CA THR A 163 -9.65 -12.35 23.16
C THR A 163 -8.99 -11.11 22.55
N GLY A 164 -9.71 -9.98 22.53
CA GLY A 164 -9.33 -8.72 21.89
C GLY A 164 -7.88 -8.24 22.12
N THR A 165 -7.20 -8.75 23.15
CA THR A 165 -5.77 -8.52 23.45
C THR A 165 -4.83 -9.01 22.33
N ARG A 166 -5.02 -10.20 21.78
CA ARG A 166 -4.13 -10.72 20.70
C ARG A 166 -4.23 -9.93 19.40
N VAL A 167 -5.41 -9.44 19.07
CA VAL A 167 -5.63 -8.58 17.90
C VAL A 167 -4.93 -7.23 18.10
N GLN A 168 -4.99 -6.67 19.31
CA GLN A 168 -4.32 -5.42 19.65
C GLN A 168 -2.80 -5.58 19.61
N ASP A 169 -2.24 -6.67 20.16
CA ASP A 169 -0.80 -6.94 20.13
C ASP A 169 -0.29 -7.09 18.69
N THR A 170 -1.01 -7.79 17.82
CA THR A 170 -0.67 -7.93 16.40
C THR A 170 -0.70 -6.58 15.70
N ALA A 171 -1.73 -5.76 15.95
CA ALA A 171 -1.85 -4.43 15.36
C ALA A 171 -0.71 -3.50 15.82
N LEU A 172 -0.31 -3.57 17.08
CA LEU A 172 0.79 -2.78 17.63
C LEU A 172 2.12 -3.17 16.98
N VAL A 173 2.43 -4.47 16.90
CA VAL A 173 3.67 -4.96 16.26
C VAL A 173 3.72 -4.51 14.80
N ILE A 174 2.63 -4.70 14.04
CA ILE A 174 2.57 -4.29 12.63
C ILE A 174 2.76 -2.78 12.51
N SER A 175 2.10 -1.98 13.34
CA SER A 175 2.22 -0.52 13.30
C SER A 175 3.64 -0.05 13.60
N LEU A 176 4.33 -0.67 14.56
CA LEU A 176 5.73 -0.37 14.88
C LEU A 176 6.67 -0.72 13.72
N VAL A 177 6.48 -1.88 13.07
CA VAL A 177 7.27 -2.28 11.91
C VAL A 177 7.07 -1.31 10.74
N LEU A 178 5.83 -0.92 10.48
CA LEU A 178 5.52 0.06 9.42
C LEU A 178 6.05 1.46 9.76
N ALA A 179 5.97 1.87 11.03
CA ALA A 179 6.55 3.15 11.48
C ALA A 179 8.08 3.15 11.31
N LEU A 180 8.75 2.06 11.69
CA LEU A 180 10.18 1.90 11.48
C LEU A 180 10.54 1.97 9.99
N PHE A 181 9.78 1.29 9.14
CA PHE A 181 9.95 1.36 7.69
C PHE A 181 9.81 2.80 7.18
N ALA A 182 8.76 3.51 7.61
CA ALA A 182 8.53 4.90 7.22
C ALA A 182 9.65 5.83 7.67
N ILE A 183 10.20 5.63 8.87
CA ILE A 183 11.33 6.41 9.39
C ILE A 183 12.60 6.15 8.57
N VAL A 184 12.91 4.88 8.29
CA VAL A 184 14.16 4.50 7.61
C VAL A 184 14.16 4.94 6.14
N PHE A 185 13.01 4.85 5.45
CA PHE A 185 12.93 5.10 4.00
C PHE A 185 12.17 6.36 3.61
N GLY A 186 11.19 6.79 4.41
CA GLY A 186 10.30 7.89 4.04
C GLY A 186 10.77 9.26 4.50
N THR A 187 11.56 9.35 5.59
CA THR A 187 11.94 10.64 6.19
C THR A 187 13.41 11.01 6.00
N ARG A 188 14.14 10.23 5.20
CA ARG A 188 15.59 10.37 5.06
C ARG A 188 16.04 11.67 4.40
N SER A 189 15.22 12.24 3.53
CA SER A 189 15.50 13.52 2.86
C SER A 189 14.24 14.35 2.69
N LEU A 190 14.39 15.66 2.92
CA LEU A 190 13.33 16.66 2.76
C LEU A 190 13.41 17.37 1.40
N ASP A 191 14.28 16.92 0.50
CA ASP A 191 14.51 17.59 -0.77
C ASP A 191 13.43 17.20 -1.79
N VAL A 192 12.73 18.20 -2.34
CA VAL A 192 11.64 18.04 -3.33
C VAL A 192 12.12 17.42 -4.64
N THR A 193 13.40 17.60 -4.93
CA THR A 193 14.04 17.14 -6.18
C THR A 193 14.61 15.74 -6.04
N GLU A 194 14.65 15.18 -4.84
CA GLU A 194 15.19 13.85 -4.62
C GLU A 194 14.21 12.80 -5.13
N HIS A 195 14.63 12.15 -6.18
CA HIS A 195 13.93 11.00 -6.71
C HIS A 195 14.28 9.78 -5.87
N HIS A 196 13.40 9.37 -4.96
CA HIS A 196 13.48 8.09 -4.23
C HIS A 196 13.37 6.91 -5.21
N ARG A 197 14.39 6.74 -6.05
CA ARG A 197 14.40 5.74 -7.13
C ARG A 197 14.23 4.33 -6.60
N GLY A 198 14.86 4.05 -5.49
CA GLY A 198 14.75 2.74 -4.84
C GLY A 198 13.35 2.45 -4.34
N MET A 199 12.72 3.42 -3.69
CA MET A 199 11.35 3.26 -3.20
C MET A 199 10.36 3.09 -4.36
N VAL A 200 10.47 3.88 -5.42
CA VAL A 200 9.62 3.75 -6.61
C VAL A 200 9.81 2.39 -7.28
N LEU A 201 11.03 1.88 -7.34
CA LEU A 201 11.33 0.56 -7.90
C LEU A 201 10.75 -0.57 -7.02
N ALA A 202 10.87 -0.45 -5.70
CA ALA A 202 10.29 -1.41 -4.77
C ALA A 202 8.75 -1.44 -4.87
N ILE A 203 8.10 -0.28 -4.93
CA ILE A 203 6.65 -0.17 -5.12
C ILE A 203 6.22 -0.78 -6.46
N ALA A 204 6.96 -0.53 -7.54
CA ALA A 204 6.66 -1.12 -8.84
C ALA A 204 6.78 -2.65 -8.83
N PHE A 205 7.82 -3.18 -8.16
CA PHE A 205 7.99 -4.62 -7.97
C PHE A 205 6.86 -5.23 -7.13
N GLU A 206 6.53 -4.61 -6.01
CA GLU A 206 5.40 -5.02 -5.16
C GLU A 206 4.08 -5.07 -5.96
N SER A 207 3.83 -4.04 -6.77
CA SER A 207 2.63 -3.95 -7.59
C SER A 207 2.55 -5.07 -8.63
N LEU A 208 3.70 -5.45 -9.22
CA LEU A 208 3.78 -6.59 -10.13
C LEU A 208 3.44 -7.91 -9.42
N ILE A 209 4.01 -8.12 -8.23
CA ILE A 209 3.72 -9.34 -7.43
C ILE A 209 2.24 -9.40 -7.05
N LYS A 210 1.66 -8.28 -6.60
CA LYS A 210 0.22 -8.19 -6.27
C LYS A 210 -0.66 -8.54 -7.47
N LEU A 211 -0.33 -8.02 -8.65
CA LEU A 211 -1.06 -8.30 -9.88
C LEU A 211 -1.00 -9.78 -10.24
N LEU A 212 0.19 -10.38 -10.20
CA LEU A 212 0.38 -11.80 -10.49
C LEU A 212 -0.35 -12.69 -9.49
N ALA A 213 -0.26 -12.37 -8.20
CA ALA A 213 -0.95 -13.09 -7.14
C ALA A 213 -2.48 -13.01 -7.29
N PHE A 214 -3.00 -11.82 -7.63
CA PHE A 214 -4.42 -11.62 -7.89
C PHE A 214 -4.90 -12.44 -9.10
N LEU A 215 -4.18 -12.37 -10.22
CA LEU A 215 -4.51 -13.15 -11.42
C LEU A 215 -4.46 -14.66 -11.16
N ALA A 216 -3.48 -15.13 -10.40
CA ALA A 216 -3.38 -16.53 -10.01
C ALA A 216 -4.57 -16.96 -9.13
N ALA A 217 -4.94 -16.14 -8.13
CA ALA A 217 -6.08 -16.42 -7.27
C ALA A 217 -7.41 -16.47 -8.06
N VAL A 218 -7.63 -15.48 -8.94
CA VAL A 218 -8.83 -15.44 -9.78
C VAL A 218 -8.88 -16.65 -10.74
N SER A 219 -7.77 -16.97 -11.39
CA SER A 219 -7.68 -18.13 -12.28
C SER A 219 -7.97 -19.43 -11.54
N TYR A 220 -7.41 -19.59 -10.33
CA TYR A 220 -7.66 -20.76 -9.51
C TYR A 220 -9.14 -20.88 -9.13
N THR A 221 -9.77 -19.81 -8.67
CA THR A 221 -11.20 -19.84 -8.28
C THR A 221 -12.10 -20.13 -9.49
N HIS A 222 -11.82 -19.55 -10.65
CA HIS A 222 -12.60 -19.83 -11.87
C HIS A 222 -12.43 -21.26 -12.40
N LEU A 223 -11.27 -21.87 -12.21
CA LEU A 223 -11.03 -23.25 -12.64
C LEU A 223 -11.59 -24.29 -11.66
N THR A 224 -11.62 -23.99 -10.35
CA THR A 224 -12.02 -24.97 -9.32
C THR A 224 -13.52 -24.90 -8.96
N LEU A 225 -14.13 -23.72 -8.95
CA LEU A 225 -15.56 -23.56 -8.63
C LEU A 225 -16.50 -24.33 -9.57
N PRO A 226 -16.33 -24.34 -10.91
CA PRO A 226 -17.20 -25.12 -11.79
C PRO A 226 -17.15 -26.62 -11.56
N THR A 227 -16.00 -27.13 -11.09
CA THR A 227 -15.84 -28.56 -10.78
C THR A 227 -16.53 -28.98 -9.48
N ILE A 228 -16.71 -28.07 -8.52
CA ILE A 228 -17.41 -28.35 -7.26
C ILE A 228 -18.94 -28.30 -7.45
N LEU A 229 -19.44 -27.53 -8.40
CA LEU A 229 -20.88 -27.44 -8.71
C LEU A 229 -21.41 -28.58 -9.60
N LEU A 230 -20.49 -29.40 -10.15
CA LEU A 230 -20.83 -30.56 -10.99
C LEU A 230 -20.80 -31.91 -10.24
N VAL A 231 -20.55 -31.88 -8.93
CA VAL A 231 -20.64 -33.02 -8.01
C VAL A 231 -21.80 -32.84 -7.04
#